data_0079ab4f7b0609258675b3c356ac04b9
#
_entry.id   0079ab4f7b0609258675b3c356ac04b9
#
_cell.length_a   1.000
_cell.length_b   1.000
_cell.length_c   1.000
_cell.angle_alpha   90.00
_cell.angle_beta   90.00
_cell.angle_gamma   90.00
#
_symmetry.space_group_name_H-M   'P 1'
#
loop_
_entity.id
_entity.type
_entity.pdbx_description
1 polymer ?
#
loop_
_entity_poly.entity_id
_entity_poly.type
_entity_poly.pdbx_seq_one_letter_code
_entity_poly.pdbx_strand_id
1 'polypeptide(L)'
;MSVHPPLGDAPRVLIVRLSALGDVIHGVPVACALRAAYPQATIGWVVEGRNAELLEAHPAIDHVIRAPRGWLKSPRAVMSLRSQLLSHRFDVAIDLQCLTKSAVAAKLSGAAWRIGKAGEHGRELSKWFHTELVEVGGSHVIDHYLELLKPLGITTPAVEFQLPERAADARFAEQFFSQQGFAHGRFAVLNPGAGWSSKIWPPERYGEVARRLRQDHGVASLAVWGIPAEKPLAEAIVAASEGAARLAPPTSVLELGALCRRAALFVGSDTGPMHLAVAAGTPTISLHGPSIADWCGAYGPQNIRLQSRYEAGSAKERRQADDSAMREISVEMVSEACQALLARQGRRECA
;
A
#
# COMPACT_ATOMS: atom_id res chain seq x y z
N MET A 1 -20.41 -4.70 -25.12
CA MET A 1 -20.53 -3.23 -25.30
C MET A 1 -21.07 -2.67 -24.01
N SER A 2 -20.46 -1.63 -23.43
CA SER A 2 -20.97 -1.00 -22.21
C SER A 2 -22.38 -0.44 -22.44
N VAL A 3 -23.27 -0.66 -21.47
CA VAL A 3 -24.66 -0.17 -21.52
C VAL A 3 -24.72 1.35 -21.19
N HIS A 4 -23.61 1.90 -20.73
CA HIS A 4 -23.51 3.29 -20.29
C HIS A 4 -22.93 4.19 -21.39
N PRO A 5 -23.42 5.43 -21.53
CA PRO A 5 -22.86 6.39 -22.48
C PRO A 5 -21.40 6.73 -22.10
N PRO A 6 -20.58 7.14 -23.08
CA PRO A 6 -19.24 7.60 -22.80
C PRO A 6 -19.27 8.78 -21.82
N LEU A 7 -18.30 8.83 -20.91
CA LEU A 7 -18.15 9.95 -20.00
C LEU A 7 -17.73 11.20 -20.77
N GLY A 8 -18.25 12.35 -20.38
CA GLY A 8 -17.76 13.64 -20.89
C GLY A 8 -16.33 13.97 -20.42
N ASP A 9 -15.81 15.12 -20.82
CA ASP A 9 -14.43 15.52 -20.52
C ASP A 9 -14.17 15.79 -19.03
N ALA A 10 -15.21 16.08 -18.24
CA ALA A 10 -15.12 16.40 -16.82
C ALA A 10 -15.99 15.48 -15.95
N PRO A 11 -15.77 14.14 -15.97
CA PRO A 11 -16.59 13.21 -15.21
C PRO A 11 -16.36 13.34 -13.70
N ARG A 12 -17.40 13.00 -12.93
CA ARG A 12 -17.34 12.93 -11.47
C ARG A 12 -17.22 11.46 -11.05
N VAL A 13 -16.02 11.07 -10.61
CA VAL A 13 -15.66 9.67 -10.36
C VAL A 13 -15.47 9.42 -8.88
N LEU A 14 -16.15 8.41 -8.33
CA LEU A 14 -15.92 7.94 -6.96
C LEU A 14 -15.09 6.68 -6.97
N ILE A 15 -13.97 6.68 -6.25
CA ILE A 15 -13.20 5.48 -5.94
C ILE A 15 -13.66 4.96 -4.57
N VAL A 16 -13.96 3.67 -4.48
CA VAL A 16 -14.38 3.02 -3.24
C VAL A 16 -13.33 2.02 -2.79
N ARG A 17 -12.51 2.40 -1.80
CA ARG A 17 -11.58 1.52 -1.09
C ARG A 17 -11.46 1.96 0.36
N LEU A 18 -12.10 1.21 1.26
CA LEU A 18 -12.29 1.63 2.65
C LEU A 18 -11.04 1.33 3.53
N SER A 19 -10.42 0.19 3.34
CA SER A 19 -9.30 -0.32 4.14
C SER A 19 -8.68 -1.59 3.50
N ALA A 20 -7.48 -2.11 3.93
CA ALA A 20 -6.57 -1.51 4.88
C ALA A 20 -5.59 -0.56 4.19
N LEU A 21 -4.56 -0.03 4.92
CA LEU A 21 -3.60 0.93 4.37
C LEU A 21 -2.92 0.44 3.10
N GLY A 22 -2.38 -0.78 3.10
CA GLY A 22 -1.72 -1.36 1.92
C GLY A 22 -2.66 -1.43 0.71
N ASP A 23 -3.91 -1.86 0.94
CA ASP A 23 -4.91 -1.91 -0.12
C ASP A 23 -5.34 -0.53 -0.63
N VAL A 24 -5.35 0.48 0.22
CA VAL A 24 -5.59 1.88 -0.19
C VAL A 24 -4.44 2.35 -1.08
N ILE A 25 -3.20 2.05 -0.71
CA ILE A 25 -2.02 2.36 -1.52
C ILE A 25 -2.09 1.66 -2.88
N HIS A 26 -2.47 0.38 -2.92
CA HIS A 26 -2.67 -0.35 -4.18
C HIS A 26 -3.72 0.29 -5.11
N GLY A 27 -4.68 1.01 -4.54
CA GLY A 27 -5.69 1.73 -5.31
C GLY A 27 -5.23 3.08 -5.86
N VAL A 28 -4.14 3.67 -5.34
CA VAL A 28 -3.66 4.99 -5.76
C VAL A 28 -3.39 5.08 -7.26
N PRO A 29 -2.79 4.07 -7.92
CA PRO A 29 -2.59 4.09 -9.38
C PRO A 29 -3.89 4.27 -10.17
N VAL A 30 -5.03 3.85 -9.64
CA VAL A 30 -6.35 4.08 -10.29
C VAL A 30 -6.68 5.58 -10.31
N ALA A 31 -6.43 6.30 -9.22
CA ALA A 31 -6.64 7.76 -9.18
C ALA A 31 -5.69 8.48 -10.15
N CYS A 32 -4.42 8.07 -10.19
CA CYS A 32 -3.43 8.64 -11.12
C CYS A 32 -3.84 8.39 -12.58
N ALA A 33 -4.27 7.17 -12.92
CA ALA A 33 -4.71 6.82 -14.26
C ALA A 33 -5.97 7.59 -14.68
N LEU A 34 -6.93 7.76 -13.77
CA LEU A 34 -8.12 8.57 -14.01
C LEU A 34 -7.78 10.04 -14.26
N ARG A 35 -6.90 10.61 -13.44
CA ARG A 35 -6.46 12.01 -13.60
C ARG A 35 -5.71 12.23 -14.91
N ALA A 36 -4.87 11.27 -15.32
CA ALA A 36 -4.15 11.32 -16.58
C ALA A 36 -5.10 11.24 -17.80
N ALA A 37 -6.10 10.36 -17.74
CA ALA A 37 -7.08 10.19 -18.83
C ALA A 37 -8.13 11.31 -18.87
N TYR A 38 -8.52 11.83 -17.72
CA TYR A 38 -9.54 12.86 -17.55
C TYR A 38 -8.99 14.02 -16.69
N PRO A 39 -8.19 14.93 -17.24
CA PRO A 39 -7.54 16.01 -16.46
C PRO A 39 -8.53 16.94 -15.75
N GLN A 40 -9.76 17.07 -16.27
CA GLN A 40 -10.83 17.90 -15.72
C GLN A 40 -11.79 17.12 -14.79
N ALA A 41 -11.56 15.82 -14.56
CA ALA A 41 -12.42 15.02 -13.70
C ALA A 41 -12.46 15.54 -12.27
N THR A 42 -13.59 15.37 -11.61
CA THR A 42 -13.68 15.45 -10.13
C THR A 42 -13.54 14.04 -9.56
N ILE A 43 -12.43 13.76 -8.88
CA ILE A 43 -12.13 12.44 -8.32
C ILE A 43 -12.34 12.46 -6.81
N GLY A 44 -13.35 11.72 -6.34
CA GLY A 44 -13.60 11.47 -4.93
C GLY A 44 -13.14 10.10 -4.50
N TRP A 45 -12.78 9.96 -3.23
CA TRP A 45 -12.41 8.68 -2.63
C TRP A 45 -13.10 8.47 -1.29
N VAL A 46 -13.83 7.37 -1.12
CA VAL A 46 -14.39 7.00 0.18
C VAL A 46 -13.47 5.99 0.89
N VAL A 47 -13.08 6.34 2.14
CA VAL A 47 -12.07 5.61 2.92
C VAL A 47 -12.42 5.60 4.40
N GLU A 48 -11.90 4.63 5.18
CA GLU A 48 -12.07 4.53 6.63
C GLU A 48 -10.80 4.88 7.41
N GLY A 49 -10.99 5.55 8.54
CA GLY A 49 -9.96 5.75 9.56
C GLY A 49 -8.79 6.63 9.11
N ARG A 50 -7.58 6.28 9.59
CA ARG A 50 -6.35 7.04 9.35
C ARG A 50 -5.82 6.94 7.92
N ASN A 51 -6.32 6.01 7.12
CA ASN A 51 -5.91 5.86 5.72
C ASN A 51 -6.22 7.11 4.87
N ALA A 52 -7.11 7.98 5.35
CA ALA A 52 -7.46 9.24 4.70
C ALA A 52 -6.26 10.21 4.58
N GLU A 53 -5.33 10.19 5.54
CA GLU A 53 -4.18 11.11 5.56
C GLU A 53 -3.32 11.02 4.29
N LEU A 54 -3.14 9.81 3.76
CA LEU A 54 -2.42 9.56 2.52
C LEU A 54 -3.12 10.19 1.31
N LEU A 55 -4.46 10.18 1.31
CA LEU A 55 -5.28 10.59 0.18
C LEU A 55 -5.56 12.11 0.18
N GLU A 56 -5.65 12.73 1.35
CA GLU A 56 -5.99 14.15 1.50
C GLU A 56 -4.95 15.10 0.90
N ALA A 57 -3.70 14.69 0.83
CA ALA A 57 -2.64 15.46 0.19
C ALA A 57 -2.33 14.99 -1.25
N HIS A 58 -3.07 14.02 -1.77
CA HIS A 58 -2.73 13.37 -3.05
C HIS A 58 -3.18 14.22 -4.25
N PRO A 59 -2.29 14.54 -5.22
CA PRO A 59 -2.57 15.47 -6.30
C PRO A 59 -3.66 15.00 -7.27
N ALA A 60 -3.90 13.70 -7.38
CA ALA A 60 -4.94 13.16 -8.25
C ALA A 60 -6.33 13.12 -7.61
N ILE A 61 -6.51 13.46 -6.32
CA ILE A 61 -7.76 13.30 -5.56
C ILE A 61 -8.28 14.65 -5.11
N ASP A 62 -9.52 14.98 -5.48
CA ASP A 62 -10.14 16.26 -5.13
C ASP A 62 -10.90 16.19 -3.79
N HIS A 63 -11.54 15.04 -3.50
CA HIS A 63 -12.37 14.89 -2.32
C HIS A 63 -12.13 13.56 -1.60
N VAL A 64 -11.80 13.63 -0.32
CA VAL A 64 -11.70 12.44 0.55
C VAL A 64 -12.91 12.39 1.47
N ILE A 65 -13.75 11.37 1.30
CA ILE A 65 -14.96 11.14 2.08
C ILE A 65 -14.65 10.13 3.18
N ARG A 66 -14.64 10.57 4.43
CA ARG A 66 -14.30 9.71 5.57
C ARG A 66 -15.54 8.95 6.07
N ALA A 67 -15.56 7.62 5.88
CA ALA A 67 -16.56 6.76 6.48
C ALA A 67 -16.13 6.36 7.89
N PRO A 68 -16.97 6.53 8.92
CA PRO A 68 -16.66 6.07 10.27
C PRO A 68 -16.50 4.55 10.33
N ARG A 69 -15.62 4.04 11.20
CA ARG A 69 -15.54 2.58 11.41
C ARG A 69 -16.89 2.04 11.88
N GLY A 70 -17.33 0.93 11.29
CA GLY A 70 -18.59 0.30 11.66
C GLY A 70 -19.84 1.08 11.22
N TRP A 71 -19.73 2.01 10.30
CA TRP A 71 -20.80 2.88 9.82
C TRP A 71 -22.07 2.14 9.40
N LEU A 72 -21.97 0.94 8.84
CA LEU A 72 -23.13 0.11 8.46
C LEU A 72 -23.99 -0.32 9.66
N LYS A 73 -23.45 -0.30 10.88
CA LYS A 73 -24.18 -0.67 12.11
C LYS A 73 -25.00 0.50 12.69
N SER A 74 -24.88 1.70 12.15
CA SER A 74 -25.56 2.91 12.62
C SER A 74 -26.36 3.55 11.49
N PRO A 75 -27.72 3.53 11.53
CA PRO A 75 -28.54 4.20 10.53
C PRO A 75 -28.19 5.68 10.35
N ARG A 76 -27.87 6.38 11.47
CA ARG A 76 -27.43 7.78 11.39
C ARG A 76 -26.13 7.94 10.62
N ALA A 77 -25.15 7.07 10.83
CA ALA A 77 -23.87 7.09 10.10
C ALA A 77 -24.07 6.77 8.62
N VAL A 78 -24.95 5.81 8.30
CA VAL A 78 -25.33 5.48 6.91
C VAL A 78 -25.97 6.70 6.23
N MET A 79 -26.91 7.37 6.88
CA MET A 79 -27.58 8.56 6.31
C MET A 79 -26.60 9.73 6.15
N SER A 80 -25.72 9.95 7.11
CA SER A 80 -24.67 10.97 7.02
C SER A 80 -23.73 10.71 5.85
N LEU A 81 -23.21 9.48 5.71
CA LEU A 81 -22.35 9.11 4.61
C LEU A 81 -23.07 9.24 3.26
N ARG A 82 -24.33 8.79 3.18
CA ARG A 82 -25.16 8.94 1.98
C ARG A 82 -25.33 10.41 1.58
N SER A 83 -25.64 11.29 2.55
CA SER A 83 -25.78 12.72 2.28
C SER A 83 -24.50 13.34 1.74
N GLN A 84 -23.34 13.00 2.33
CA GLN A 84 -22.04 13.45 1.84
C GLN A 84 -21.76 12.94 0.42
N LEU A 85 -21.97 11.66 0.16
CA LEU A 85 -21.71 11.08 -1.16
C LEU A 85 -22.62 11.70 -2.23
N LEU A 86 -23.91 11.88 -1.95
CA LEU A 86 -24.87 12.47 -2.90
C LEU A 86 -24.57 13.93 -3.22
N SER A 87 -24.00 14.70 -2.30
CA SER A 87 -23.67 16.11 -2.55
C SER A 87 -22.63 16.28 -3.67
N HIS A 88 -21.80 15.24 -3.91
CA HIS A 88 -20.78 15.25 -4.97
C HIS A 88 -21.33 14.88 -6.35
N ARG A 89 -22.54 14.30 -6.48
CA ARG A 89 -23.21 13.94 -7.74
C ARG A 89 -22.29 13.13 -8.67
N PHE A 90 -21.73 12.03 -8.17
CA PHE A 90 -20.84 11.17 -8.96
C PHE A 90 -21.58 10.49 -10.13
N ASP A 91 -20.98 10.52 -11.31
CA ASP A 91 -21.47 9.84 -12.52
C ASP A 91 -21.18 8.34 -12.45
N VAL A 92 -19.97 8.00 -11.99
CA VAL A 92 -19.46 6.63 -11.88
C VAL A 92 -18.83 6.37 -10.51
N ALA A 93 -19.04 5.17 -9.98
CA ALA A 93 -18.36 4.67 -8.78
C ALA A 93 -17.59 3.38 -9.12
N ILE A 94 -16.32 3.32 -8.77
CA ILE A 94 -15.43 2.19 -9.01
C ILE A 94 -15.14 1.53 -7.68
N ASP A 95 -15.67 0.33 -7.45
CA ASP A 95 -15.45 -0.43 -6.22
C ASP A 95 -14.22 -1.34 -6.35
N LEU A 96 -13.08 -0.87 -5.84
CA LEU A 96 -11.83 -1.64 -5.81
C LEU A 96 -11.88 -2.78 -4.79
N GLN A 97 -12.69 -2.65 -3.75
CA GLN A 97 -12.75 -3.61 -2.65
C GLN A 97 -13.63 -4.81 -2.94
N CYS A 98 -14.76 -4.59 -3.63
CA CYS A 98 -15.73 -5.61 -4.02
C CYS A 98 -16.20 -6.51 -2.86
N LEU A 99 -16.49 -5.90 -1.70
CA LEU A 99 -17.18 -6.50 -0.56
C LEU A 99 -18.56 -5.87 -0.42
N THR A 100 -19.50 -6.53 0.26
CA THR A 100 -20.84 -5.97 0.51
C THR A 100 -20.78 -4.54 1.06
N LYS A 101 -19.87 -4.28 2.01
CA LYS A 101 -19.71 -2.97 2.63
C LYS A 101 -19.32 -1.88 1.65
N SER A 102 -18.35 -2.13 0.77
CA SER A 102 -17.88 -1.17 -0.23
C SER A 102 -18.91 -0.98 -1.34
N ALA A 103 -19.57 -2.05 -1.77
CA ALA A 103 -20.62 -2.01 -2.78
C ALA A 103 -21.85 -1.20 -2.29
N VAL A 104 -22.20 -1.30 -1.00
CA VAL A 104 -23.21 -0.43 -0.39
C VAL A 104 -22.76 1.04 -0.43
N ALA A 105 -21.50 1.36 -0.11
CA ALA A 105 -21.00 2.73 -0.22
C ALA A 105 -21.07 3.25 -1.67
N ALA A 106 -20.72 2.43 -2.67
CA ALA A 106 -20.89 2.75 -4.08
C ALA A 106 -22.37 3.02 -4.44
N LYS A 107 -23.30 2.22 -3.92
CA LYS A 107 -24.74 2.42 -4.13
C LYS A 107 -25.25 3.70 -3.48
N LEU A 108 -24.78 4.03 -2.28
CA LEU A 108 -25.19 5.23 -1.53
C LEU A 108 -24.70 6.53 -2.21
N SER A 109 -23.68 6.49 -3.08
CA SER A 109 -23.23 7.65 -3.85
C SER A 109 -24.25 8.16 -4.85
N GLY A 110 -25.25 7.33 -5.21
CA GLY A 110 -26.22 7.66 -6.23
C GLY A 110 -25.70 7.52 -7.66
N ALA A 111 -24.41 7.15 -7.86
CA ALA A 111 -23.85 6.94 -9.19
C ALA A 111 -24.66 5.89 -9.95
N ALA A 112 -25.07 6.25 -11.18
CA ALA A 112 -25.84 5.35 -12.04
C ALA A 112 -24.94 4.20 -12.55
N TRP A 113 -23.67 4.49 -12.83
CA TRP A 113 -22.68 3.51 -13.27
C TRP A 113 -21.79 3.08 -12.10
N ARG A 114 -21.89 1.83 -11.71
CA ARG A 114 -21.14 1.26 -10.59
C ARG A 114 -20.38 0.03 -11.08
N ILE A 115 -19.06 0.18 -11.15
CA ILE A 115 -18.12 -0.80 -11.69
C ILE A 115 -17.54 -1.63 -10.55
N GLY A 116 -17.53 -2.95 -10.70
CA GLY A 116 -16.93 -3.90 -9.78
C GLY A 116 -16.36 -5.11 -10.51
N LYS A 117 -15.73 -6.01 -9.75
CA LYS A 117 -15.12 -7.22 -10.30
C LYS A 117 -16.14 -8.32 -10.51
N ALA A 118 -16.00 -9.03 -11.63
CA ALA A 118 -16.75 -10.24 -11.95
C ALA A 118 -16.16 -11.50 -11.27
N GLY A 119 -16.74 -12.65 -11.54
CA GLY A 119 -16.26 -13.96 -11.15
C GLY A 119 -16.03 -14.11 -9.63
N GLU A 120 -15.01 -14.81 -9.24
CA GLU A 120 -14.63 -15.06 -7.84
C GLU A 120 -14.11 -13.80 -7.14
N HIS A 121 -13.67 -12.80 -7.89
CA HIS A 121 -13.14 -11.54 -7.39
C HIS A 121 -14.25 -10.57 -6.92
N GLY A 122 -15.51 -10.75 -7.38
CA GLY A 122 -16.71 -10.12 -6.82
C GLY A 122 -17.22 -10.91 -5.63
N ARG A 123 -16.81 -10.50 -4.42
CA ARG A 123 -17.00 -11.24 -3.16
C ARG A 123 -18.33 -10.93 -2.50
N GLU A 124 -18.84 -11.86 -1.72
CA GLU A 124 -20.07 -11.72 -0.93
C GLU A 124 -21.28 -11.33 -1.83
N LEU A 125 -22.07 -10.36 -1.40
CA LEU A 125 -23.23 -9.81 -2.13
C LEU A 125 -22.88 -8.61 -3.02
N SER A 126 -21.58 -8.27 -3.17
CA SER A 126 -21.17 -7.03 -3.84
C SER A 126 -21.67 -6.93 -5.29
N LYS A 127 -21.71 -8.05 -6.01
CA LYS A 127 -22.15 -8.12 -7.40
C LYS A 127 -23.57 -7.56 -7.64
N TRP A 128 -24.44 -7.69 -6.63
CA TRP A 128 -25.85 -7.22 -6.73
C TRP A 128 -25.98 -5.69 -6.71
N PHE A 129 -24.94 -5.00 -6.29
CA PHE A 129 -24.91 -3.54 -6.18
C PHE A 129 -24.23 -2.87 -7.37
N HIS A 130 -23.42 -3.60 -8.14
CA HIS A 130 -22.76 -3.09 -9.33
C HIS A 130 -23.68 -3.15 -10.54
N THR A 131 -23.51 -2.21 -11.47
CA THR A 131 -24.23 -2.17 -12.75
C THR A 131 -23.36 -2.69 -13.89
N GLU A 132 -22.06 -2.76 -13.67
CA GLU A 132 -21.10 -3.35 -14.60
C GLU A 132 -20.07 -4.18 -13.84
N LEU A 133 -19.82 -5.38 -14.34
CA LEU A 133 -18.86 -6.32 -13.77
C LEU A 133 -17.74 -6.57 -14.79
N VAL A 134 -16.51 -6.34 -14.36
CA VAL A 134 -15.30 -6.46 -15.18
C VAL A 134 -14.55 -7.74 -14.82
N GLU A 135 -14.31 -8.58 -15.83
CA GLU A 135 -13.37 -9.70 -15.68
C GLU A 135 -11.95 -9.17 -15.55
N VAL A 136 -11.24 -9.65 -14.53
CA VAL A 136 -9.87 -9.25 -14.19
C VAL A 136 -8.97 -10.47 -14.24
N GLY A 137 -7.74 -10.32 -14.76
CA GLY A 137 -6.84 -11.45 -15.03
C GLY A 137 -5.37 -11.17 -14.76
N GLY A 138 -5.04 -9.99 -14.24
CA GLY A 138 -3.66 -9.65 -13.86
C GLY A 138 -3.13 -10.54 -12.73
N SER A 139 -1.82 -10.69 -12.60
CA SER A 139 -1.21 -11.47 -11.53
C SER A 139 -1.18 -10.71 -10.19
N HIS A 140 -1.15 -9.39 -10.24
CA HIS A 140 -1.06 -8.53 -9.06
C HIS A 140 -2.35 -7.77 -8.80
N VAL A 141 -2.65 -7.50 -7.53
CA VAL A 141 -3.88 -6.78 -7.12
C VAL A 141 -4.01 -5.38 -7.75
N ILE A 142 -2.89 -4.69 -8.00
CA ILE A 142 -2.88 -3.39 -8.69
C ILE A 142 -3.38 -3.53 -10.12
N ASP A 143 -2.94 -4.57 -10.84
CA ASP A 143 -3.39 -4.83 -12.21
C ASP A 143 -4.90 -5.05 -12.25
N HIS A 144 -5.44 -5.84 -11.30
CA HIS A 144 -6.88 -6.01 -11.16
C HIS A 144 -7.63 -4.70 -10.91
N TYR A 145 -7.05 -3.77 -10.14
CA TYR A 145 -7.69 -2.48 -9.91
C TYR A 145 -7.69 -1.61 -11.16
N LEU A 146 -6.58 -1.59 -11.90
CA LEU A 146 -6.46 -0.84 -13.15
C LEU A 146 -7.36 -1.41 -14.25
N GLU A 147 -7.56 -2.72 -14.28
CA GLU A 147 -8.48 -3.36 -15.24
C GLU A 147 -9.95 -2.91 -15.06
N LEU A 148 -10.34 -2.46 -13.86
CA LEU A 148 -11.67 -1.87 -13.64
C LEU A 148 -11.88 -0.56 -14.42
N LEU A 149 -10.82 0.02 -14.98
CA LEU A 149 -10.90 1.22 -15.81
C LEU A 149 -11.19 0.93 -17.29
N LYS A 150 -11.15 -0.35 -17.72
CA LYS A 150 -11.42 -0.74 -19.12
C LYS A 150 -12.76 -0.23 -19.66
N PRO A 151 -13.89 -0.26 -18.91
CA PRO A 151 -15.15 0.29 -19.36
C PRO A 151 -15.11 1.80 -19.64
N LEU A 152 -14.17 2.52 -19.01
CA LEU A 152 -13.95 3.96 -19.19
C LEU A 152 -12.99 4.26 -20.35
N GLY A 153 -12.57 3.27 -21.13
CA GLY A 153 -11.63 3.42 -22.23
C GLY A 153 -10.16 3.47 -21.83
N ILE A 154 -9.84 3.26 -20.54
CA ILE A 154 -8.45 3.26 -20.03
C ILE A 154 -7.98 1.81 -19.97
N THR A 155 -7.18 1.37 -20.95
CA THR A 155 -6.83 -0.05 -21.12
C THR A 155 -5.41 -0.41 -20.68
N THR A 156 -4.46 0.51 -20.80
CA THR A 156 -3.03 0.29 -20.48
C THR A 156 -2.43 1.47 -19.71
N PRO A 157 -2.99 1.81 -18.53
CA PRO A 157 -2.47 2.94 -17.77
C PRO A 157 -1.09 2.62 -17.18
N ALA A 158 -0.24 3.64 -17.10
CA ALA A 158 1.00 3.55 -16.32
C ALA A 158 0.67 3.38 -14.82
N VAL A 159 1.50 2.60 -14.13
CA VAL A 159 1.39 2.45 -12.67
C VAL A 159 2.20 3.53 -12.00
N GLU A 160 1.53 4.56 -11.53
CA GLU A 160 2.10 5.68 -10.80
C GLU A 160 1.45 5.83 -9.44
N PHE A 161 2.23 6.21 -8.43
CA PHE A 161 1.71 6.42 -7.09
C PHE A 161 1.65 7.90 -6.72
N GLN A 162 2.51 8.74 -7.30
CA GLN A 162 2.59 10.18 -7.03
C GLN A 162 2.45 10.51 -5.53
N LEU A 163 3.08 9.68 -4.66
CA LEU A 163 2.96 9.80 -3.21
C LEU A 163 3.27 11.23 -2.76
N PRO A 164 2.35 11.92 -2.09
CA PRO A 164 2.58 13.30 -1.67
C PRO A 164 3.70 13.40 -0.63
N GLU A 165 4.44 14.49 -0.67
CA GLU A 165 5.38 14.89 0.38
C GLU A 165 5.11 16.34 0.75
N ARG A 166 4.54 16.55 1.93
CA ARG A 166 4.30 17.91 2.44
C ARG A 166 5.62 18.49 2.95
N ALA A 167 5.77 19.80 2.91
CA ALA A 167 6.95 20.49 3.42
C ALA A 167 7.26 20.15 4.90
N ALA A 168 6.24 19.83 5.70
CA ALA A 168 6.40 19.38 7.08
C ALA A 168 7.06 18.00 7.16
N ASP A 169 6.63 17.06 6.30
CA ASP A 169 7.16 15.68 6.29
C ASP A 169 8.61 15.65 5.79
N ALA A 170 8.92 16.46 4.77
CA ALA A 170 10.29 16.65 4.31
C ALA A 170 11.20 17.22 5.41
N ARG A 171 10.75 18.29 6.10
CA ARG A 171 11.52 18.87 7.22
C ARG A 171 11.73 17.89 8.37
N PHE A 172 10.71 17.08 8.70
CA PHE A 172 10.84 16.03 9.71
C PHE A 172 11.96 15.04 9.32
N ALA A 173 11.98 14.57 8.09
CA ALA A 173 13.00 13.63 7.62
C ALA A 173 14.41 14.26 7.67
N GLU A 174 14.58 15.51 7.20
CA GLU A 174 15.88 16.20 7.21
C GLU A 174 16.40 16.43 8.63
N GLN A 175 15.53 16.88 9.54
CA GLN A 175 15.91 17.05 10.96
C GLN A 175 16.32 15.72 11.60
N PHE A 176 15.56 14.66 11.33
CA PHE A 176 15.89 13.33 11.84
C PHE A 176 17.25 12.85 11.32
N PHE A 177 17.54 13.00 10.04
CA PHE A 177 18.81 12.60 9.45
C PHE A 177 19.99 13.40 10.02
N SER A 178 19.84 14.71 10.14
CA SER A 178 20.86 15.58 10.73
C SER A 178 21.17 15.16 12.19
N GLN A 179 20.15 14.90 12.99
CA GLN A 179 20.32 14.49 14.40
C GLN A 179 20.90 13.09 14.55
N GLN A 180 20.58 12.18 13.65
CA GLN A 180 21.00 10.78 13.74
C GLN A 180 22.24 10.46 12.90
N GLY A 181 22.74 11.40 12.11
CA GLY A 181 23.90 11.19 11.24
C GLY A 181 23.63 10.21 10.10
N PHE A 182 22.39 10.15 9.61
CA PHE A 182 22.06 9.44 8.39
C PHE A 182 22.35 10.31 7.17
N ALA A 183 22.80 9.71 6.08
CA ALA A 183 22.89 10.35 4.77
C ALA A 183 21.84 9.75 3.81
N HIS A 184 21.34 10.57 2.89
CA HIS A 184 20.42 10.14 1.84
C HIS A 184 21.05 9.00 1.02
N GLY A 185 20.27 7.96 0.74
CA GLY A 185 20.74 6.79 0.00
C GLY A 185 21.76 5.92 0.75
N ARG A 186 22.05 6.19 2.01
CA ARG A 186 23.04 5.47 2.82
C ARG A 186 22.46 4.77 4.05
N PHE A 187 21.14 4.57 4.06
CA PHE A 187 20.49 3.79 5.10
C PHE A 187 19.39 2.92 4.53
N ALA A 188 19.12 1.80 5.21
CA ALA A 188 18.01 0.89 4.93
C ALA A 188 16.88 1.09 5.94
N VAL A 189 15.63 0.97 5.53
CA VAL A 189 14.48 0.92 6.43
C VAL A 189 14.10 -0.54 6.68
N LEU A 190 14.01 -0.94 7.94
CA LEU A 190 13.63 -2.29 8.37
C LEU A 190 12.31 -2.22 9.13
N ASN A 191 11.28 -2.92 8.62
CA ASN A 191 9.96 -2.95 9.24
C ASN A 191 9.63 -4.36 9.75
N PRO A 192 9.75 -4.63 11.07
CA PRO A 192 9.43 -5.93 11.65
C PRO A 192 7.93 -6.13 11.88
N GLY A 193 7.15 -5.05 11.92
CA GLY A 193 5.72 -5.06 12.24
C GLY A 193 4.88 -5.74 11.16
N ALA A 194 3.83 -6.44 11.60
CA ALA A 194 2.84 -7.01 10.71
C ALA A 194 1.47 -7.09 11.39
N GLY A 195 0.40 -7.01 10.58
CA GLY A 195 -0.98 -7.14 11.09
C GLY A 195 -1.36 -8.55 11.55
N TRP A 196 -0.56 -9.57 11.20
CA TRP A 196 -0.73 -10.97 11.61
C TRP A 196 0.58 -11.47 12.17
N SER A 197 0.55 -12.21 13.28
CA SER A 197 1.74 -12.83 13.87
C SER A 197 2.46 -13.77 12.90
N SER A 198 1.70 -14.51 12.10
CA SER A 198 2.20 -15.40 11.06
C SER A 198 2.99 -14.70 9.92
N LYS A 199 2.95 -13.38 9.83
CA LYS A 199 3.74 -12.58 8.87
C LYS A 199 5.00 -11.97 9.49
N ILE A 200 5.25 -12.18 10.76
CA ILE A 200 6.41 -11.60 11.45
C ILE A 200 7.65 -12.45 11.11
N TRP A 201 8.62 -11.83 10.45
CA TRP A 201 9.95 -12.41 10.33
C TRP A 201 10.74 -12.11 11.61
N PRO A 202 11.53 -13.06 12.14
CA PRO A 202 12.20 -12.88 13.44
C PRO A 202 13.03 -11.59 13.50
N PRO A 203 12.83 -10.72 14.50
CA PRO A 203 13.54 -9.45 14.62
C PRO A 203 15.05 -9.60 14.68
N GLU A 204 15.56 -10.68 15.28
CA GLU A 204 17.00 -10.98 15.38
C GLU A 204 17.62 -11.15 13.99
N ARG A 205 16.88 -11.70 13.03
CA ARG A 205 17.34 -11.86 11.64
C ARG A 205 17.43 -10.52 10.91
N TYR A 206 16.51 -9.58 11.19
CA TYR A 206 16.66 -8.20 10.71
C TYR A 206 17.93 -7.53 11.30
N GLY A 207 18.22 -7.78 12.57
CA GLY A 207 19.45 -7.29 13.22
C GLY A 207 20.71 -7.82 12.54
N GLU A 208 20.72 -9.10 12.18
CA GLU A 208 21.81 -9.72 11.40
C GLU A 208 21.95 -9.08 10.02
N VAL A 209 20.85 -8.88 9.30
CA VAL A 209 20.85 -8.17 8.00
C VAL A 209 21.40 -6.75 8.15
N ALA A 210 21.03 -6.03 9.22
CA ALA A 210 21.54 -4.70 9.50
C ALA A 210 23.06 -4.70 9.70
N ARG A 211 23.62 -5.70 10.42
CA ARG A 211 25.06 -5.86 10.59
C ARG A 211 25.78 -6.05 9.26
N ARG A 212 25.27 -6.98 8.41
CA ARG A 212 25.85 -7.25 7.08
C ARG A 212 25.77 -6.01 6.18
N LEU A 213 24.64 -5.30 6.15
CA LEU A 213 24.51 -4.04 5.40
C LEU A 213 25.54 -3.00 5.83
N ARG A 214 25.82 -2.89 7.13
CA ARG A 214 26.80 -1.97 7.65
C ARG A 214 28.24 -2.39 7.32
N GLN A 215 28.57 -3.66 7.48
CA GLN A 215 29.89 -4.22 7.27
C GLN A 215 30.28 -4.24 5.80
N ASP A 216 29.38 -4.75 4.94
CA ASP A 216 29.71 -5.02 3.54
C ASP A 216 29.48 -3.81 2.62
N HIS A 217 28.53 -2.92 2.99
CA HIS A 217 28.09 -1.82 2.14
C HIS A 217 28.17 -0.42 2.78
N GLY A 218 28.52 -0.31 4.06
CA GLY A 218 28.50 0.96 4.80
C GLY A 218 27.11 1.55 4.98
N VAL A 219 26.05 0.75 4.80
CA VAL A 219 24.64 1.17 4.90
C VAL A 219 24.14 0.94 6.32
N ALA A 220 23.79 2.02 7.03
CA ALA A 220 23.15 1.93 8.34
C ALA A 220 21.69 1.49 8.22
N SER A 221 21.05 1.08 9.32
CA SER A 221 19.65 0.66 9.30
C SER A 221 18.78 1.47 10.25
N LEU A 222 17.51 1.66 9.86
CA LEU A 222 16.48 2.32 10.64
C LEU A 222 15.34 1.34 10.90
N ALA A 223 15.18 0.89 12.15
CA ALA A 223 14.08 0.02 12.55
C ALA A 223 12.83 0.86 12.83
N VAL A 224 11.79 0.68 12.00
CA VAL A 224 10.53 1.45 12.08
C VAL A 224 9.42 0.65 12.75
N TRP A 225 8.42 1.37 13.28
CA TRP A 225 7.23 0.81 13.92
C TRP A 225 6.05 1.77 13.75
N GLY A 226 4.84 1.22 13.59
CA GLY A 226 3.62 2.01 13.31
C GLY A 226 2.69 2.17 14.52
N ILE A 227 2.68 1.19 15.42
CA ILE A 227 1.85 1.20 16.64
C ILE A 227 2.69 0.79 17.85
N PRO A 228 2.32 1.20 19.09
CA PRO A 228 3.09 0.87 20.29
C PRO A 228 3.38 -0.63 20.48
N ALA A 229 2.47 -1.51 20.04
CA ALA A 229 2.66 -2.96 20.12
C ALA A 229 3.79 -3.49 19.22
N GLU A 230 4.19 -2.77 18.17
CA GLU A 230 5.29 -3.14 17.26
C GLU A 230 6.65 -2.62 17.74
N LYS A 231 6.66 -1.62 18.62
CA LYS A 231 7.90 -1.02 19.12
C LYS A 231 8.89 -2.03 19.70
N PRO A 232 8.46 -3.02 20.53
CA PRO A 232 9.38 -4.03 21.04
C PRO A 232 10.08 -4.86 19.94
N LEU A 233 9.42 -5.10 18.80
CA LEU A 233 10.05 -5.79 17.66
C LEU A 233 11.15 -4.93 17.02
N ALA A 234 10.93 -3.63 16.88
CA ALA A 234 11.94 -2.71 16.37
C ALA A 234 13.10 -2.55 17.36
N GLU A 235 12.84 -2.50 18.66
CA GLU A 235 13.87 -2.50 19.71
C GLU A 235 14.71 -3.79 19.69
N ALA A 236 14.10 -4.94 19.43
CA ALA A 236 14.82 -6.21 19.28
C ALA A 236 15.76 -6.21 18.06
N ILE A 237 15.37 -5.59 16.95
CA ILE A 237 16.27 -5.39 15.80
C ILE A 237 17.50 -4.57 16.23
N VAL A 238 17.26 -3.45 16.92
CA VAL A 238 18.36 -2.58 17.37
C VAL A 238 19.31 -3.34 18.30
N ALA A 239 18.78 -4.09 19.27
CA ALA A 239 19.58 -4.90 20.19
C ALA A 239 20.42 -5.96 19.46
N ALA A 240 19.85 -6.65 18.47
CA ALA A 240 20.54 -7.70 17.71
C ALA A 240 21.51 -7.15 16.66
N SER A 241 21.45 -5.86 16.34
CA SER A 241 22.25 -5.24 15.27
C SER A 241 23.66 -4.80 15.66
N GLU A 242 24.02 -4.90 16.92
CA GLU A 242 25.35 -4.47 17.44
C GLU A 242 25.70 -3.02 17.02
N GLY A 243 24.71 -2.12 17.06
CA GLY A 243 24.88 -0.71 16.72
C GLY A 243 24.73 -0.37 15.23
N ALA A 244 24.46 -1.36 14.36
CA ALA A 244 24.23 -1.14 12.94
C ALA A 244 22.83 -0.56 12.64
N ALA A 245 21.86 -0.75 13.55
CA ALA A 245 20.51 -0.20 13.43
C ALA A 245 20.20 0.82 14.53
N ARG A 246 19.31 1.77 14.22
CA ARG A 246 18.74 2.74 15.16
C ARG A 246 17.22 2.63 15.16
N LEU A 247 16.60 2.94 16.30
CA LEU A 247 15.15 2.96 16.43
C LEU A 247 14.60 4.26 15.83
N ALA A 248 13.58 4.14 14.99
CA ALA A 248 12.84 5.30 14.49
C ALA A 248 11.97 5.93 15.59
N PRO A 249 11.75 7.26 15.56
CA PRO A 249 10.69 7.88 16.34
C PRO A 249 9.31 7.43 15.86
N PRO A 250 8.24 7.72 16.61
CA PRO A 250 6.88 7.58 16.11
C PRO A 250 6.71 8.41 14.83
N THR A 251 6.09 7.84 13.80
CA THR A 251 5.85 8.52 12.52
C THR A 251 4.38 8.46 12.12
N SER A 252 3.90 9.51 11.47
CA SER A 252 2.71 9.43 10.63
C SER A 252 3.01 8.64 9.35
N VAL A 253 1.97 8.31 8.57
CA VAL A 253 2.13 7.61 7.29
C VAL A 253 2.98 8.43 6.31
N LEU A 254 2.77 9.75 6.25
CA LEU A 254 3.51 10.64 5.33
C LEU A 254 4.95 10.88 5.77
N GLU A 255 5.22 11.01 7.07
CA GLU A 255 6.58 11.07 7.60
C GLU A 255 7.36 9.79 7.31
N LEU A 256 6.74 8.61 7.49
CA LEU A 256 7.37 7.34 7.09
C LEU A 256 7.65 7.31 5.58
N GLY A 257 6.71 7.81 4.76
CA GLY A 257 6.90 7.96 3.31
C GLY A 257 8.11 8.84 2.97
N ALA A 258 8.29 9.96 3.70
CA ALA A 258 9.43 10.86 3.52
C ALA A 258 10.77 10.20 3.91
N LEU A 259 10.78 9.38 4.98
CA LEU A 259 11.96 8.58 5.35
C LEU A 259 12.27 7.53 4.27
N CYS A 260 11.26 6.78 3.82
CA CYS A 260 11.41 5.77 2.78
C CYS A 260 11.98 6.37 1.49
N ARG A 261 11.47 7.50 1.03
CA ARG A 261 11.92 8.18 -0.20
C ARG A 261 13.44 8.45 -0.22
N ARG A 262 14.04 8.61 0.95
CA ARG A 262 15.47 8.91 1.13
C ARG A 262 16.31 7.69 1.48
N ALA A 263 15.68 6.53 1.64
CA ALA A 263 16.35 5.28 1.96
C ALA A 263 16.98 4.64 0.71
N ALA A 264 18.10 3.94 0.89
CA ALA A 264 18.67 3.09 -0.14
C ALA A 264 17.75 1.92 -0.47
N LEU A 265 17.18 1.28 0.55
CA LEU A 265 16.25 0.17 0.38
C LEU A 265 15.34 0.01 1.59
N PHE A 266 14.27 -0.76 1.41
CA PHE A 266 13.34 -1.17 2.45
C PHE A 266 13.27 -2.70 2.52
N VAL A 267 13.22 -3.24 3.74
CA VAL A 267 12.97 -4.67 3.99
C VAL A 267 11.82 -4.80 4.97
N GLY A 268 10.83 -5.60 4.63
CA GLY A 268 9.70 -5.88 5.53
C GLY A 268 8.71 -6.88 4.96
N SER A 269 7.82 -7.37 5.81
CA SER A 269 6.75 -8.28 5.41
C SER A 269 5.64 -7.55 4.63
N ASP A 270 4.72 -8.31 4.04
CA ASP A 270 3.51 -7.81 3.34
C ASP A 270 2.61 -7.01 4.30
N THR A 271 2.82 -5.70 4.32
CA THR A 271 2.16 -4.73 5.22
C THR A 271 2.04 -3.35 4.59
N GLY A 272 1.22 -2.48 5.19
CA GLY A 272 1.07 -1.09 4.75
C GLY A 272 2.39 -0.33 4.56
N PRO A 273 3.33 -0.36 5.52
CA PRO A 273 4.65 0.26 5.37
C PRO A 273 5.45 -0.24 4.16
N MET A 274 5.38 -1.53 3.83
CA MET A 274 6.07 -2.08 2.66
C MET A 274 5.50 -1.49 1.36
N HIS A 275 4.17 -1.43 1.24
CA HIS A 275 3.52 -0.82 0.07
C HIS A 275 3.77 0.69 -0.01
N LEU A 276 3.88 1.36 1.14
CA LEU A 276 4.24 2.77 1.21
C LEU A 276 5.66 3.01 0.69
N ALA A 277 6.62 2.15 1.03
CA ALA A 277 7.98 2.22 0.52
C ALA A 277 8.02 2.06 -1.01
N VAL A 278 7.26 1.10 -1.55
CA VAL A 278 7.10 0.96 -3.02
C VAL A 278 6.52 2.22 -3.64
N ALA A 279 5.47 2.79 -3.05
CA ALA A 279 4.83 4.02 -3.53
C ALA A 279 5.75 5.24 -3.43
N ALA A 280 6.67 5.26 -2.47
CA ALA A 280 7.71 6.27 -2.32
C ALA A 280 8.85 6.13 -3.34
N GLY A 281 8.87 5.06 -4.13
CA GLY A 281 9.94 4.76 -5.10
C GLY A 281 11.17 4.09 -4.48
N THR A 282 11.11 3.67 -3.22
CA THR A 282 12.19 3.00 -2.53
C THR A 282 12.34 1.56 -3.03
N PRO A 283 13.52 1.11 -3.48
CA PRO A 283 13.77 -0.29 -3.77
C PRO A 283 13.44 -1.16 -2.57
N THR A 284 12.54 -2.12 -2.75
CA THR A 284 11.89 -2.83 -1.65
C THR A 284 12.08 -4.34 -1.76
N ILE A 285 12.44 -4.95 -0.64
CA ILE A 285 12.42 -6.40 -0.45
C ILE A 285 11.22 -6.74 0.42
N SER A 286 10.24 -7.44 -0.17
CA SER A 286 9.06 -7.90 0.53
C SER A 286 9.15 -9.37 0.90
N LEU A 287 8.85 -9.69 2.18
CA LEU A 287 8.94 -11.03 2.75
C LEU A 287 7.54 -11.63 2.87
N HIS A 288 7.37 -12.86 2.37
CA HIS A 288 6.07 -13.53 2.27
C HIS A 288 6.11 -14.96 2.82
N GLY A 289 5.17 -15.26 3.70
CA GLY A 289 4.85 -16.61 4.19
C GLY A 289 3.38 -16.93 3.89
N PRO A 290 2.43 -16.39 4.70
CA PRO A 290 0.99 -16.68 4.55
C PRO A 290 0.29 -15.80 3.48
N SER A 291 0.98 -14.90 2.81
CA SER A 291 0.45 -14.12 1.68
C SER A 291 1.17 -14.50 0.39
N ILE A 292 0.47 -14.42 -0.73
CA ILE A 292 1.01 -14.77 -2.04
C ILE A 292 1.84 -13.60 -2.55
N ALA A 293 3.14 -13.82 -2.77
CA ALA A 293 4.08 -12.79 -3.20
C ALA A 293 3.71 -12.15 -4.54
N ASP A 294 3.25 -12.94 -5.50
CA ASP A 294 2.84 -12.43 -6.81
C ASP A 294 1.56 -11.60 -6.75
N TRP A 295 0.65 -11.92 -5.81
CA TRP A 295 -0.62 -11.22 -5.67
C TRP A 295 -0.49 -9.85 -4.99
N CYS A 296 0.31 -9.75 -3.94
CA CYS A 296 0.39 -8.52 -3.12
C CYS A 296 1.81 -8.15 -2.69
N GLY A 297 2.84 -8.66 -3.34
CA GLY A 297 4.22 -8.30 -3.03
C GLY A 297 4.60 -6.91 -3.54
N ALA A 298 5.83 -6.52 -3.31
CA ALA A 298 6.36 -5.25 -3.80
C ALA A 298 6.22 -5.16 -5.33
N TYR A 299 5.45 -4.18 -5.80
CA TYR A 299 5.12 -4.03 -7.22
C TYR A 299 6.27 -3.43 -8.01
N GLY A 300 6.49 -3.97 -9.21
CA GLY A 300 7.47 -3.46 -10.16
C GLY A 300 8.82 -4.18 -10.15
N PRO A 301 9.55 -4.15 -11.29
CA PRO A 301 10.78 -4.93 -11.49
C PRO A 301 11.96 -4.43 -10.67
N GLN A 302 11.88 -3.22 -10.11
CA GLN A 302 12.90 -2.66 -9.23
C GLN A 302 12.89 -3.27 -7.83
N ASN A 303 11.90 -4.08 -7.51
CA ASN A 303 11.68 -4.68 -6.20
C ASN A 303 11.99 -6.19 -6.23
N ILE A 304 12.20 -6.77 -5.06
CA ILE A 304 12.41 -8.21 -4.89
C ILE A 304 11.35 -8.76 -3.92
N ARG A 305 10.75 -9.89 -4.29
CA ARG A 305 9.79 -10.62 -3.47
C ARG A 305 10.43 -11.92 -3.03
N LEU A 306 10.50 -12.16 -1.72
CA LEU A 306 11.05 -13.39 -1.17
C LEU A 306 9.92 -14.21 -0.55
N GLN A 307 9.77 -15.42 -1.04
CA GLN A 307 8.83 -16.42 -0.53
C GLN A 307 9.45 -17.80 -0.68
N SER A 308 9.77 -18.46 0.43
CA SER A 308 10.27 -19.84 0.42
C SER A 308 9.12 -20.81 0.36
N ARG A 309 8.07 -20.59 1.18
CA ARG A 309 6.87 -21.41 1.21
C ARG A 309 5.63 -20.52 1.34
N TYR A 310 4.57 -20.89 0.63
CA TYR A 310 3.25 -20.31 0.83
C TYR A 310 2.45 -21.13 1.84
N GLU A 311 1.97 -20.49 2.89
CA GLU A 311 1.06 -21.11 3.86
C GLU A 311 -0.36 -21.12 3.30
N ALA A 312 -0.78 -22.28 2.78
CA ALA A 312 -2.10 -22.44 2.17
C ALA A 312 -3.22 -22.45 3.21
N GLY A 313 -4.45 -22.14 2.79
CA GLY A 313 -5.64 -22.18 3.64
C GLY A 313 -6.52 -20.93 3.54
N SER A 314 -7.61 -20.92 4.30
CA SER A 314 -8.50 -19.76 4.44
C SER A 314 -7.78 -18.57 5.09
N ALA A 315 -8.30 -17.38 4.91
CA ALA A 315 -7.73 -16.18 5.56
C ALA A 315 -7.68 -16.30 7.09
N LYS A 316 -8.60 -17.05 7.69
CA LYS A 316 -8.62 -17.30 9.14
C LYS A 316 -7.48 -18.24 9.55
N GLU A 317 -7.30 -19.34 8.85
CA GLU A 317 -6.23 -20.31 9.11
C GLU A 317 -4.86 -19.67 8.96
N ARG A 318 -4.63 -18.94 7.87
CA ARG A 318 -3.36 -18.23 7.65
C ARG A 318 -3.04 -17.17 8.70
N ARG A 319 -4.06 -16.50 9.28
CA ARG A 319 -3.86 -15.57 10.40
C ARG A 319 -3.46 -16.26 11.70
N GLN A 320 -3.95 -17.48 11.90
CA GLN A 320 -3.74 -18.29 13.12
C GLN A 320 -2.54 -19.23 12.99
N ALA A 321 -1.97 -19.35 11.79
CA ALA A 321 -0.74 -20.11 11.57
C ALA A 321 0.41 -19.54 12.41
N ASP A 322 1.41 -20.35 12.65
CA ASP A 322 2.68 -19.91 13.24
C ASP A 322 3.53 -19.13 12.20
N ASP A 323 4.73 -18.73 12.59
CA ASP A 323 5.66 -18.00 11.72
C ASP A 323 6.62 -18.93 10.95
N SER A 324 6.36 -20.24 10.90
CA SER A 324 7.26 -21.23 10.27
C SER A 324 7.57 -20.90 8.82
N ALA A 325 6.58 -20.52 8.03
CA ALA A 325 6.77 -20.11 6.63
C ALA A 325 7.67 -18.87 6.50
N MET A 326 7.60 -17.92 7.43
CA MET A 326 8.50 -16.77 7.47
C MET A 326 9.91 -17.18 7.89
N ARG A 327 10.06 -18.12 8.81
CA ARG A 327 11.36 -18.63 9.27
C ARG A 327 12.13 -19.40 8.20
N GLU A 328 11.47 -19.90 7.17
CA GLU A 328 12.14 -20.52 6.01
C GLU A 328 12.88 -19.49 5.13
N ILE A 329 12.54 -18.20 5.22
CA ILE A 329 13.32 -17.14 4.57
C ILE A 329 14.58 -16.93 5.41
N SER A 330 15.75 -17.26 4.87
CA SER A 330 17.01 -17.15 5.59
C SER A 330 17.58 -15.71 5.56
N VAL A 331 18.51 -15.42 6.44
CA VAL A 331 19.26 -14.17 6.46
C VAL A 331 20.08 -14.01 5.19
N GLU A 332 20.63 -15.11 4.66
CA GLU A 332 21.40 -15.15 3.42
C GLU A 332 20.56 -14.68 2.23
N MET A 333 19.34 -15.23 2.06
CA MET A 333 18.42 -14.83 1.00
C MET A 333 18.12 -13.32 1.03
N VAL A 334 17.87 -12.77 2.24
CA VAL A 334 17.58 -11.34 2.40
C VAL A 334 18.83 -10.49 2.13
N SER A 335 20.00 -10.92 2.59
CA SER A 335 21.26 -10.22 2.37
C SER A 335 21.64 -10.19 0.88
N GLU A 336 21.49 -11.29 0.18
CA GLU A 336 21.71 -11.37 -1.27
C GLU A 336 20.76 -10.45 -2.04
N ALA A 337 19.48 -10.39 -1.63
CA ALA A 337 18.51 -9.48 -2.21
C ALA A 337 18.88 -8.00 -1.96
N CYS A 338 19.36 -7.66 -0.75
CA CYS A 338 19.88 -6.33 -0.44
C CYS A 338 21.06 -5.96 -1.33
N GLN A 339 22.04 -6.84 -1.46
CA GLN A 339 23.20 -6.66 -2.32
C GLN A 339 22.80 -6.44 -3.79
N ALA A 340 21.85 -7.25 -4.29
CA ALA A 340 21.36 -7.13 -5.64
C ALA A 340 20.69 -5.76 -5.91
N LEU A 341 19.90 -5.25 -4.96
CA LEU A 341 19.27 -3.93 -5.09
C LEU A 341 20.30 -2.79 -5.05
N LEU A 342 21.24 -2.83 -4.10
CA LEU A 342 22.30 -1.82 -3.98
C LEU A 342 23.19 -1.79 -5.24
N ALA A 343 23.56 -2.94 -5.80
CA ALA A 343 24.31 -3.03 -7.04
C ALA A 343 23.59 -2.45 -8.26
N ARG A 344 22.25 -2.55 -8.31
CA ARG A 344 21.43 -1.93 -9.38
C ARG A 344 21.43 -0.39 -9.28
N GLN A 345 21.42 0.16 -8.06
CA GLN A 345 21.47 1.62 -7.85
C GLN A 345 22.81 2.21 -8.27
N GLY A 346 23.93 1.63 -7.85
CA GLY A 346 25.25 2.11 -8.24
C GLY A 346 25.47 2.15 -9.76
N ARG A 347 24.85 1.21 -10.51
CA ARG A 347 24.89 1.23 -11.98
C ARG A 347 24.06 2.36 -12.61
N ARG A 348 22.98 2.81 -11.95
CA ARG A 348 22.14 3.93 -12.44
C ARG A 348 22.76 5.30 -12.18
N GLU A 349 23.57 5.43 -11.13
CA GLU A 349 24.29 6.67 -10.83
C GLU A 349 25.51 6.87 -11.74
N CYS A 350 26.02 5.80 -12.36
CA CYS A 350 27.18 5.82 -13.27
C CYS A 350 26.77 5.93 -14.76
N ALA A 351 25.50 5.83 -15.12
CA ALA A 351 24.98 5.91 -16.48
C ALA A 351 24.29 7.25 -16.74
#